data_5ba39479b9d016572f4d788f1afe3214
#
_entry.id   5ba39479b9d016572f4d788f1afe3214
#
_cell.length_a   1.000
_cell.length_b   1.000
_cell.length_c   1.000
_cell.angle_alpha   90.00
_cell.angle_beta   90.00
_cell.angle_gamma   90.00
#
_symmetry.space_group_name_H-M   'P 1'
#
loop_
_entity.id
_entity.type
_entity.pdbx_description
1 polymer ?
#
loop_
_entity_poly.entity_id
_entity_poly.type
_entity_poly.pdbx_seq_one_letter_code
_entity_poly.pdbx_strand_id
1 'polypeptide(L)'
;MKDIKIVIGANFGDEGKGLMTRYFVKDALLHDGNPIVIFHNGTAQRGHTVDYNPTTRRVYHHFSSGTGDGAPTYFAETFWVHPAQFRKEYADLAYSGVHPKVYCHPNARVITMFDMLVDHATMAWIALQNGEREHGTCGLGSWCAIESRGTEDVYSISDYMISDVHTDYILEQTWNKCVAILLSRGVDVTQLPDFRAYFEPNSITRKQLFTNFKRDLKFFIQHVTFSTFENVYQNFDNMIFENGQGLGLDKDVNNNWHTTSSTGLTNPANMLNDKTDFNAEVCYVTRSYMTRHGIGPMDNEVQKKSINAEMYDKTNVPNEFQGSLRYGYLEDNMQKERIDTDWKLVVGNPQFTKTLAITHCNEFPEYDNTAQYLSFNPYSVMKQ
;
A
#
# COMPACT_ATOMS: atom_id res chain seq x y z
N MET A 1 15.18 16.46 18.80
CA MET A 1 14.25 16.78 17.69
C MET A 1 14.18 15.57 16.80
N LYS A 2 12.97 15.07 16.50
CA LYS A 2 12.75 13.86 15.68
C LYS A 2 13.10 14.14 14.22
N ASP A 3 13.70 13.17 13.54
CA ASP A 3 13.93 13.24 12.09
C ASP A 3 12.88 12.38 11.37
N ILE A 4 12.04 13.02 10.59
CA ILE A 4 10.91 12.39 9.92
C ILE A 4 11.10 12.47 8.41
N LYS A 5 10.91 11.34 7.72
CA LYS A 5 10.88 11.27 6.26
C LYS A 5 9.49 10.82 5.82
N ILE A 6 8.92 11.47 4.81
CA ILE A 6 7.60 11.12 4.25
C ILE A 6 7.80 10.83 2.77
N VAL A 7 7.68 9.58 2.37
CA VAL A 7 7.98 9.10 1.02
C VAL A 7 6.68 8.94 0.23
N ILE A 8 6.46 9.82 -0.75
CA ILE A 8 5.21 9.92 -1.51
C ILE A 8 5.49 9.71 -3.00
N GLY A 9 4.70 8.88 -3.67
CA GLY A 9 4.73 8.76 -5.13
C GLY A 9 4.06 9.96 -5.79
N ALA A 10 4.77 10.62 -6.70
CA ALA A 10 4.30 11.87 -7.32
C ALA A 10 3.23 11.66 -8.40
N ASN A 11 3.12 10.44 -8.98
CA ASN A 11 2.24 10.13 -10.10
C ASN A 11 1.28 8.97 -9.78
N PHE A 12 1.42 7.81 -10.45
CA PHE A 12 0.45 6.70 -10.37
C PHE A 12 0.98 5.47 -9.62
N GLY A 13 2.07 5.59 -8.86
CA GLY A 13 2.74 4.47 -8.19
C GLY A 13 3.90 3.90 -9.03
N ASP A 14 4.55 2.86 -8.48
CA ASP A 14 5.71 2.18 -9.09
C ASP A 14 6.93 3.09 -9.36
N GLU A 15 7.11 4.12 -8.53
CA GLU A 15 8.09 5.19 -8.70
C GLU A 15 9.38 4.99 -7.92
N GLY A 16 9.52 3.87 -7.20
CA GLY A 16 10.73 3.61 -6.39
C GLY A 16 10.62 4.04 -4.93
N LYS A 17 9.40 4.16 -4.38
CA LYS A 17 9.20 4.46 -2.94
C LYS A 17 9.93 3.48 -2.03
N GLY A 18 9.94 2.19 -2.36
CA GLY A 18 10.68 1.18 -1.59
C GLY A 18 12.18 1.43 -1.55
N LEU A 19 12.77 1.85 -2.67
CA LEU A 19 14.18 2.25 -2.74
C LEU A 19 14.47 3.46 -1.83
N MET A 20 13.63 4.51 -1.91
CA MET A 20 13.81 5.72 -1.11
C MET A 20 13.57 5.46 0.39
N THR A 21 12.55 4.69 0.75
CA THR A 21 12.32 4.28 2.15
C THR A 21 13.52 3.55 2.72
N ARG A 22 14.05 2.56 1.98
CA ARG A 22 15.26 1.86 2.40
C ARG A 22 16.47 2.77 2.51
N TYR A 23 16.62 3.70 1.58
CA TYR A 23 17.70 4.71 1.61
C TYR A 23 17.67 5.49 2.95
N PHE A 24 16.51 6.01 3.34
CA PHE A 24 16.36 6.75 4.59
C PHE A 24 16.53 5.88 5.83
N VAL A 25 16.07 4.63 5.80
CA VAL A 25 16.34 3.67 6.89
C VAL A 25 17.82 3.44 7.06
N LYS A 26 18.55 3.21 5.97
CA LYS A 26 20.00 3.00 6.02
C LYS A 26 20.76 4.25 6.46
N ASP A 27 20.35 5.41 6.00
CA ASP A 27 20.93 6.68 6.43
C ASP A 27 20.78 6.89 7.94
N ALA A 28 19.58 6.63 8.50
CA ALA A 28 19.35 6.68 9.92
C ALA A 28 20.24 5.69 10.70
N LEU A 29 20.32 4.42 10.24
CA LEU A 29 21.16 3.40 10.89
C LEU A 29 22.64 3.71 10.84
N LEU A 30 23.13 4.34 9.77
CA LEU A 30 24.53 4.77 9.64
C LEU A 30 24.90 5.90 10.61
N HIS A 31 23.92 6.63 11.12
CA HIS A 31 24.09 7.72 12.11
C HIS A 31 23.62 7.31 13.52
N ASP A 32 23.68 6.02 13.84
CA ASP A 32 23.25 5.45 15.13
C ASP A 32 21.79 5.77 15.52
N GLY A 33 20.95 6.03 14.51
CA GLY A 33 19.53 6.29 14.70
C GLY A 33 18.72 5.02 14.99
N ASN A 34 17.52 5.22 15.50
CA ASN A 34 16.54 4.17 15.77
C ASN A 34 15.33 4.30 14.83
N PRO A 35 15.43 3.83 13.58
CA PRO A 35 14.38 4.03 12.59
C PRO A 35 13.19 3.10 12.79
N ILE A 36 11.98 3.61 12.50
CA ILE A 36 10.76 2.84 12.31
C ILE A 36 10.08 3.28 11.03
N VAL A 37 9.50 2.34 10.28
CA VAL A 37 8.73 2.66 9.08
C VAL A 37 7.24 2.58 9.36
N ILE A 38 6.50 3.62 8.98
CA ILE A 38 5.09 3.82 9.30
C ILE A 38 4.23 3.59 8.05
N PHE A 39 3.31 2.62 8.14
CA PHE A 39 2.25 2.40 7.20
C PHE A 39 0.96 3.05 7.71
N HIS A 40 0.45 4.03 6.97
CA HIS A 40 -0.69 4.85 7.39
C HIS A 40 -1.82 4.93 6.36
N ASN A 41 -1.65 4.37 5.17
CA ASN A 41 -2.66 4.39 4.11
C ASN A 41 -2.75 3.06 3.37
N GLY A 42 -3.91 2.79 2.79
CA GLY A 42 -4.10 1.58 1.99
C GLY A 42 -4.02 0.29 2.80
N THR A 43 -3.59 -0.74 2.13
CA THR A 43 -3.58 -2.12 2.62
C THR A 43 -2.37 -2.88 2.08
N ALA A 44 -2.36 -4.22 2.20
CA ALA A 44 -1.40 -5.13 1.58
C ALA A 44 -1.38 -5.12 0.04
N GLN A 45 -2.22 -4.34 -0.61
CA GLN A 45 -2.21 -4.20 -2.07
C GLN A 45 -0.97 -3.50 -2.62
N ARG A 46 -0.22 -2.79 -1.76
CA ARG A 46 1.08 -2.24 -2.15
C ARG A 46 2.07 -3.35 -2.49
N GLY A 47 2.97 -3.09 -3.42
CA GLY A 47 4.10 -3.95 -3.75
C GLY A 47 5.36 -3.11 -3.80
N HIS A 48 6.04 -2.95 -2.66
CA HIS A 48 7.26 -2.13 -2.60
C HIS A 48 8.48 -3.00 -2.82
N THR A 49 9.12 -2.82 -3.96
CA THR A 49 10.31 -3.57 -4.33
C THR A 49 11.56 -2.96 -3.72
N VAL A 50 12.39 -3.83 -3.16
CA VAL A 50 13.72 -3.51 -2.66
C VAL A 50 14.73 -4.46 -3.29
N ASP A 51 15.66 -3.90 -4.05
CA ASP A 51 16.85 -4.59 -4.48
C ASP A 51 17.99 -4.28 -3.49
N TYR A 52 18.46 -5.29 -2.80
CA TYR A 52 19.56 -5.15 -1.82
C TYR A 52 20.92 -5.09 -2.52
N ASN A 53 21.02 -5.81 -3.62
CA ASN A 53 22.16 -5.89 -4.52
C ASN A 53 21.67 -6.49 -5.86
N PRO A 54 22.51 -6.66 -6.88
CA PRO A 54 22.09 -7.20 -8.19
C PRO A 54 21.42 -8.57 -8.18
N THR A 55 21.60 -9.36 -7.12
CA THR A 55 21.11 -10.74 -7.02
C THR A 55 20.03 -10.95 -5.97
N THR A 56 19.86 -10.01 -5.04
CA THR A 56 18.93 -10.13 -3.90
C THR A 56 17.83 -9.09 -4.00
N ARG A 57 16.60 -9.55 -4.25
CA ARG A 57 15.41 -8.74 -4.44
C ARG A 57 14.27 -9.24 -3.57
N ARG A 58 13.47 -8.32 -3.01
CA ARG A 58 12.22 -8.61 -2.30
C ARG A 58 11.13 -7.64 -2.69
N VAL A 59 9.89 -8.12 -2.68
CA VAL A 59 8.69 -7.29 -2.80
C VAL A 59 7.94 -7.38 -1.48
N TYR A 60 7.73 -6.23 -0.85
CA TYR A 60 7.06 -6.12 0.44
C TYR A 60 5.62 -5.64 0.28
N HIS A 61 4.70 -6.25 1.02
CA HIS A 61 3.27 -5.92 1.04
C HIS A 61 2.80 -5.44 2.42
N HIS A 62 3.00 -6.25 3.46
CA HIS A 62 2.70 -5.91 4.86
C HIS A 62 3.93 -5.46 5.65
N PHE A 63 5.12 -5.78 5.16
CA PHE A 63 6.34 -5.36 5.83
C PHE A 63 6.97 -4.21 5.07
N SER A 64 7.64 -3.33 5.79
CA SER A 64 8.24 -2.15 5.19
C SER A 64 9.47 -2.47 4.37
N SER A 65 9.79 -1.55 3.48
CA SER A 65 11.02 -1.60 2.68
C SER A 65 12.31 -1.56 3.53
N GLY A 66 12.21 -1.18 4.80
CA GLY A 66 13.31 -1.23 5.77
C GLY A 66 13.45 -2.54 6.54
N THR A 67 12.49 -3.46 6.40
CA THR A 67 12.45 -4.69 7.21
C THR A 67 13.70 -5.56 7.07
N GLY A 68 14.23 -5.69 5.88
CA GLY A 68 15.45 -6.49 5.64
C GLY A 68 16.73 -5.84 6.16
N ASP A 69 16.72 -4.56 6.45
CA ASP A 69 17.81 -3.83 7.13
C ASP A 69 17.53 -3.71 8.67
N GLY A 70 16.46 -4.35 9.19
CA GLY A 70 16.16 -4.47 10.61
C GLY A 70 15.23 -3.41 11.17
N ALA A 71 14.74 -2.46 10.38
CA ALA A 71 13.78 -1.46 10.85
C ALA A 71 12.41 -2.08 11.11
N PRO A 72 11.77 -1.80 12.27
CA PRO A 72 10.41 -2.21 12.55
C PRO A 72 9.41 -1.56 11.59
N THR A 73 8.25 -2.24 11.42
CA THR A 73 7.08 -1.66 10.73
C THR A 73 6.01 -1.31 11.76
N TYR A 74 5.38 -0.14 11.62
CA TYR A 74 4.21 0.27 12.40
C TYR A 74 2.99 0.40 11.50
N PHE A 75 1.92 -0.29 11.85
CA PHE A 75 0.60 -0.13 11.22
C PHE A 75 -0.21 0.91 12.00
N ALA A 76 -0.43 2.07 11.40
CA ALA A 76 -1.21 3.15 12.00
C ALA A 76 -2.71 2.80 12.01
N GLU A 77 -3.50 3.57 12.74
CA GLU A 77 -4.95 3.41 12.85
C GLU A 77 -5.67 3.43 11.48
N THR A 78 -5.15 4.23 10.56
CA THR A 78 -5.68 4.39 9.20
C THR A 78 -5.24 3.32 8.20
N PHE A 79 -4.34 2.41 8.61
CA PHE A 79 -3.92 1.27 7.79
C PHE A 79 -4.88 0.08 7.95
N TRP A 80 -5.12 -0.63 6.85
CA TRP A 80 -5.96 -1.82 6.83
C TRP A 80 -5.11 -3.08 6.76
N VAL A 81 -5.08 -3.84 7.85
CA VAL A 81 -4.32 -5.09 7.92
C VAL A 81 -5.06 -6.24 7.24
N HIS A 82 -4.30 -7.10 6.60
CA HIS A 82 -4.81 -8.32 5.95
C HIS A 82 -4.14 -9.55 6.58
N PRO A 83 -4.75 -10.20 7.59
CA PRO A 83 -4.10 -11.23 8.41
C PRO A 83 -3.51 -12.41 7.61
N ALA A 84 -4.22 -12.86 6.56
CA ALA A 84 -3.74 -13.97 5.74
C ALA A 84 -2.47 -13.59 4.92
N GLN A 85 -2.46 -12.40 4.33
CA GLN A 85 -1.29 -11.92 3.59
C GLN A 85 -0.11 -11.63 4.53
N PHE A 86 -0.39 -11.06 5.71
CA PHE A 86 0.64 -10.89 6.75
C PHE A 86 1.31 -12.20 7.11
N ARG A 87 0.50 -13.25 7.40
CA ARG A 87 1.03 -14.56 7.78
C ARG A 87 1.87 -15.18 6.68
N LYS A 88 1.43 -15.09 5.42
CA LYS A 88 2.16 -15.60 4.26
C LYS A 88 3.52 -14.91 4.14
N GLU A 89 3.54 -13.59 4.12
CA GLU A 89 4.77 -12.81 3.95
C GLU A 89 5.71 -12.97 5.15
N TYR A 90 5.17 -13.05 6.40
CA TYR A 90 5.96 -13.34 7.59
C TYR A 90 6.69 -14.69 7.48
N ALA A 91 6.01 -15.72 7.00
CA ALA A 91 6.61 -17.05 6.81
C ALA A 91 7.74 -17.02 5.76
N ASP A 92 7.54 -16.30 4.66
CA ASP A 92 8.53 -16.14 3.59
C ASP A 92 9.78 -15.38 4.09
N LEU A 93 9.58 -14.36 4.92
CA LEU A 93 10.66 -13.61 5.57
C LEU A 93 11.43 -14.49 6.57
N ALA A 94 10.72 -15.19 7.45
CA ALA A 94 11.31 -16.08 8.44
C ALA A 94 12.13 -17.22 7.78
N TYR A 95 11.60 -17.81 6.70
CA TYR A 95 12.30 -18.82 5.93
C TYR A 95 13.64 -18.32 5.37
N SER A 96 13.72 -17.04 5.04
CA SER A 96 14.94 -16.38 4.56
C SER A 96 15.80 -15.76 5.67
N GLY A 97 15.51 -16.09 6.94
CA GLY A 97 16.28 -15.62 8.10
C GLY A 97 15.98 -14.19 8.54
N VAL A 98 14.92 -13.57 8.01
CA VAL A 98 14.48 -12.24 8.43
C VAL A 98 13.35 -12.38 9.46
N HIS A 99 13.56 -11.85 10.65
CA HIS A 99 12.57 -11.87 11.74
C HIS A 99 12.02 -10.45 11.95
N PRO A 100 10.91 -10.09 11.30
CA PRO A 100 10.39 -8.74 11.33
C PRO A 100 9.85 -8.37 12.71
N LYS A 101 10.10 -7.12 13.13
CA LYS A 101 9.45 -6.51 14.29
C LYS A 101 8.29 -5.65 13.81
N VAL A 102 7.12 -5.85 14.37
CA VAL A 102 5.90 -5.14 13.95
C VAL A 102 5.18 -4.56 15.14
N TYR A 103 4.84 -3.28 15.01
CA TYR A 103 3.92 -2.59 15.90
C TYR A 103 2.60 -2.34 15.16
N CYS A 104 1.50 -2.35 15.89
CA CYS A 104 0.17 -2.13 15.31
C CYS A 104 -0.68 -1.28 16.25
N HIS A 105 -1.35 -0.28 15.68
CA HIS A 105 -2.37 0.45 16.43
C HIS A 105 -3.55 -0.49 16.72
N PRO A 106 -4.06 -0.54 17.98
CA PRO A 106 -5.16 -1.45 18.32
C PRO A 106 -6.43 -1.18 17.50
N ASN A 107 -6.63 0.06 17.08
CA ASN A 107 -7.75 0.45 16.21
C ASN A 107 -7.46 0.32 14.70
N ALA A 108 -6.32 -0.26 14.30
CA ALA A 108 -6.10 -0.57 12.89
C ALA A 108 -7.21 -1.50 12.37
N ARG A 109 -7.67 -1.24 11.16
CA ARG A 109 -8.83 -1.94 10.58
C ARG A 109 -8.43 -3.23 9.91
N VAL A 110 -9.40 -4.14 9.70
CA VAL A 110 -9.14 -5.48 9.18
C VAL A 110 -9.86 -5.71 7.85
N ILE A 111 -9.09 -6.17 6.86
CA ILE A 111 -9.63 -6.78 5.65
C ILE A 111 -9.87 -8.25 5.91
N THR A 112 -11.03 -8.75 5.54
CA THR A 112 -11.39 -10.15 5.66
C THR A 112 -11.25 -10.90 4.34
N MET A 113 -11.22 -12.21 4.41
CA MET A 113 -11.28 -13.06 3.22
C MET A 113 -12.62 -12.92 2.45
N PHE A 114 -13.66 -12.40 3.13
CA PHE A 114 -14.95 -12.15 2.48
C PHE A 114 -14.89 -10.94 1.56
N ASP A 115 -14.12 -9.90 1.93
CA ASP A 115 -13.88 -8.76 1.07
C ASP A 115 -13.18 -9.17 -0.23
N MET A 116 -12.19 -10.08 -0.14
CA MET A 116 -11.56 -10.68 -1.33
C MET A 116 -12.57 -11.48 -2.16
N LEU A 117 -13.41 -12.28 -1.51
CA LEU A 117 -14.42 -13.08 -2.19
C LEU A 117 -15.40 -12.21 -2.98
N VAL A 118 -15.82 -11.07 -2.40
CA VAL A 118 -16.70 -10.10 -3.07
C VAL A 118 -16.01 -9.47 -4.29
N ASP A 119 -14.77 -9.03 -4.14
CA ASP A 119 -14.03 -8.45 -5.25
C ASP A 119 -13.87 -9.47 -6.41
N HIS A 120 -13.46 -10.70 -6.08
CA HIS A 120 -13.28 -11.76 -7.08
C HIS A 120 -14.61 -12.18 -7.74
N ALA A 121 -15.68 -12.34 -6.96
CA ALA A 121 -16.99 -12.70 -7.50
C ALA A 121 -17.56 -11.58 -8.39
N THR A 122 -17.38 -10.31 -7.99
CA THR A 122 -17.78 -9.16 -8.82
C THR A 122 -17.02 -9.15 -10.15
N MET A 123 -15.71 -9.36 -10.14
CA MET A 123 -14.90 -9.40 -11.35
C MET A 123 -15.28 -10.59 -12.26
N ALA A 124 -15.50 -11.77 -11.66
CA ALA A 124 -15.93 -12.95 -12.41
C ALA A 124 -17.31 -12.72 -13.07
N TRP A 125 -18.22 -12.02 -12.38
CA TRP A 125 -19.53 -11.65 -12.90
C TRP A 125 -19.44 -10.68 -14.07
N ILE A 126 -18.64 -9.62 -13.94
CA ILE A 126 -18.39 -8.65 -15.02
C ILE A 126 -17.80 -9.37 -16.24
N ALA A 127 -16.84 -10.26 -16.03
CA ALA A 127 -16.24 -11.04 -17.11
C ALA A 127 -17.27 -11.95 -17.81
N LEU A 128 -18.18 -12.56 -17.04
CA LEU A 128 -19.25 -13.40 -17.60
C LEU A 128 -20.25 -12.60 -18.43
N GLN A 129 -20.56 -11.35 -18.01
CA GLN A 129 -21.53 -10.50 -18.73
C GLN A 129 -20.91 -9.82 -19.96
N ASN A 130 -19.66 -9.37 -19.86
CA ASN A 130 -19.02 -8.55 -20.90
C ASN A 130 -18.07 -9.35 -21.81
N GLY A 131 -17.76 -10.60 -21.47
CA GLY A 131 -16.80 -11.43 -22.20
C GLY A 131 -15.33 -11.09 -21.91
N GLU A 132 -15.04 -10.03 -21.14
CA GLU A 132 -13.71 -9.60 -20.77
C GLU A 132 -13.64 -9.20 -19.29
N ARG A 133 -12.50 -9.44 -18.66
CA ARG A 133 -12.23 -8.96 -17.30
C ARG A 133 -11.84 -7.48 -17.32
N GLU A 134 -12.44 -6.69 -16.44
CA GLU A 134 -11.95 -5.34 -16.18
C GLU A 134 -10.75 -5.40 -15.22
N HIS A 135 -9.65 -4.73 -15.58
CA HIS A 135 -8.42 -4.67 -14.78
C HIS A 135 -8.43 -3.45 -13.86
N GLY A 136 -9.20 -3.49 -12.76
CA GLY A 136 -9.39 -2.34 -11.87
C GLY A 136 -9.10 -2.60 -10.40
N THR A 137 -8.77 -3.85 -9.99
CA THR A 137 -8.49 -4.18 -8.59
C THR A 137 -7.21 -5.01 -8.45
N CYS A 138 -6.62 -5.00 -7.26
CA CYS A 138 -5.50 -5.89 -6.93
C CYS A 138 -5.95 -7.27 -6.44
N GLY A 139 -7.25 -7.54 -6.36
CA GLY A 139 -7.81 -8.81 -5.89
C GLY A 139 -7.63 -9.10 -4.38
N LEU A 140 -7.25 -8.10 -3.59
CA LEU A 140 -6.99 -8.26 -2.15
C LEU A 140 -8.13 -7.75 -1.25
N GLY A 141 -9.31 -7.51 -1.78
CA GLY A 141 -10.49 -7.12 -1.02
C GLY A 141 -10.50 -5.66 -0.54
N SER A 142 -9.54 -4.84 -0.97
CA SER A 142 -9.39 -3.47 -0.51
C SER A 142 -10.57 -2.59 -0.90
N TRP A 143 -11.07 -2.72 -2.12
CA TRP A 143 -12.22 -1.97 -2.60
C TRP A 143 -13.48 -2.34 -1.81
N CYS A 144 -13.77 -3.62 -1.66
CA CYS A 144 -14.92 -4.07 -0.88
C CYS A 144 -14.84 -3.57 0.56
N ALA A 145 -13.69 -3.74 1.21
CA ALA A 145 -13.51 -3.37 2.60
C ALA A 145 -13.69 -1.87 2.85
N ILE A 146 -13.09 -1.01 2.03
CA ILE A 146 -13.00 0.42 2.30
C ILE A 146 -14.21 1.17 1.72
N GLU A 147 -14.55 0.93 0.45
CA GLU A 147 -15.61 1.66 -0.24
C GLU A 147 -16.99 1.04 -0.01
N SER A 148 -17.09 -0.29 -0.07
CA SER A 148 -18.40 -0.93 -0.11
C SER A 148 -18.98 -1.21 1.27
N ARG A 149 -18.14 -1.57 2.27
CA ARG A 149 -18.61 -1.73 3.66
C ARG A 149 -18.88 -0.40 4.36
N GLY A 150 -18.21 0.67 3.92
CA GLY A 150 -18.29 1.99 4.54
C GLY A 150 -17.59 2.05 5.90
N THR A 151 -17.73 3.19 6.58
CA THR A 151 -17.03 3.47 7.85
C THR A 151 -17.78 2.96 9.10
N GLU A 152 -19.09 2.71 9.00
CA GLU A 152 -19.94 2.41 10.15
C GLU A 152 -19.88 0.94 10.61
N ASP A 153 -19.60 0.02 9.68
CA ASP A 153 -19.52 -1.43 9.94
C ASP A 153 -18.10 -1.96 9.87
N VAL A 154 -17.14 -1.18 10.35
CA VAL A 154 -15.72 -1.53 10.27
C VAL A 154 -15.20 -1.89 11.65
N TYR A 155 -14.77 -3.13 11.77
CA TYR A 155 -14.18 -3.64 13.01
C TYR A 155 -12.65 -3.47 12.99
N SER A 156 -12.14 -3.01 14.12
CA SER A 156 -10.70 -2.87 14.40
C SER A 156 -10.12 -4.18 14.95
N ILE A 157 -8.80 -4.25 15.02
CA ILE A 157 -8.13 -5.40 15.66
C ILE A 157 -8.59 -5.56 17.12
N SER A 158 -8.77 -4.46 17.86
CA SER A 158 -9.24 -4.52 19.25
C SER A 158 -10.62 -5.16 19.39
N ASP A 159 -11.52 -4.99 18.44
CA ASP A 159 -12.84 -5.63 18.46
C ASP A 159 -12.71 -7.16 18.36
N TYR A 160 -11.83 -7.65 17.50
CA TYR A 160 -11.55 -9.08 17.36
C TYR A 160 -10.84 -9.70 18.57
N MET A 161 -10.23 -8.88 19.43
CA MET A 161 -9.54 -9.35 20.65
C MET A 161 -10.46 -9.51 21.86
N ILE A 162 -11.70 -9.10 21.80
CA ILE A 162 -12.65 -9.16 22.93
C ILE A 162 -12.90 -10.61 23.35
N SER A 163 -13.26 -11.48 22.42
CA SER A 163 -13.45 -12.91 22.65
C SER A 163 -13.66 -13.68 21.34
N ASP A 164 -13.48 -15.00 21.36
CA ASP A 164 -13.77 -15.86 20.20
C ASP A 164 -15.26 -15.78 19.78
N VAL A 165 -16.18 -15.65 20.75
CA VAL A 165 -17.61 -15.48 20.48
C VAL A 165 -17.90 -14.16 19.79
N HIS A 166 -17.23 -13.09 20.23
CA HIS A 166 -17.36 -11.78 19.59
C HIS A 166 -16.74 -11.78 18.18
N THR A 167 -15.61 -12.46 18.01
CA THR A 167 -15.02 -12.68 16.68
C THR A 167 -15.99 -13.38 15.74
N ASP A 168 -16.65 -14.47 16.19
CA ASP A 168 -17.64 -15.18 15.38
C ASP A 168 -18.84 -14.28 15.02
N TYR A 169 -19.31 -13.46 15.96
CA TYR A 169 -20.34 -12.46 15.68
C TYR A 169 -19.91 -11.47 14.59
N ILE A 170 -18.71 -10.89 14.73
CA ILE A 170 -18.16 -9.95 13.72
C ILE A 170 -18.09 -10.61 12.33
N LEU A 171 -17.62 -11.85 12.27
CA LEU A 171 -17.48 -12.56 11.00
C LEU A 171 -18.85 -12.79 10.33
N GLU A 172 -19.88 -13.15 11.10
CA GLU A 172 -21.24 -13.29 10.57
C GLU A 172 -21.81 -11.94 10.08
N GLN A 173 -21.60 -10.84 10.83
CA GLN A 173 -22.03 -9.51 10.38
C GLN A 173 -21.32 -9.10 9.09
N THR A 174 -20.00 -9.28 9.03
CA THR A 174 -19.20 -8.96 7.85
C THR A 174 -19.63 -9.81 6.66
N TRP A 175 -19.87 -11.11 6.85
CA TRP A 175 -20.40 -11.99 5.81
C TRP A 175 -21.75 -11.50 5.26
N ASN A 176 -22.70 -11.19 6.14
CA ASN A 176 -24.03 -10.72 5.74
C ASN A 176 -23.91 -9.40 4.93
N LYS A 177 -23.02 -8.50 5.34
CA LYS A 177 -22.75 -7.25 4.59
C LYS A 177 -22.16 -7.55 3.21
N CYS A 178 -21.20 -8.47 3.12
CA CYS A 178 -20.59 -8.90 1.85
C CYS A 178 -21.64 -9.51 0.90
N VAL A 179 -22.55 -10.31 1.40
CA VAL A 179 -23.68 -10.86 0.61
C VAL A 179 -24.57 -9.72 0.11
N ALA A 180 -24.92 -8.75 0.95
CA ALA A 180 -25.73 -7.60 0.55
C ALA A 180 -25.05 -6.75 -0.52
N ILE A 181 -23.72 -6.58 -0.46
CA ILE A 181 -22.92 -5.87 -1.48
C ILE A 181 -23.00 -6.61 -2.83
N LEU A 182 -22.84 -7.93 -2.86
CA LEU A 182 -22.97 -8.70 -4.10
C LEU A 182 -24.36 -8.56 -4.73
N LEU A 183 -25.41 -8.66 -3.90
CA LEU A 183 -26.79 -8.49 -4.35
C LEU A 183 -27.03 -7.08 -4.91
N SER A 184 -26.53 -6.03 -4.25
CA SER A 184 -26.67 -4.64 -4.73
C SER A 184 -25.96 -4.38 -6.05
N ARG A 185 -24.90 -5.15 -6.35
CA ARG A 185 -24.17 -5.11 -7.62
C ARG A 185 -24.81 -6.00 -8.71
N GLY A 186 -25.91 -6.67 -8.40
CA GLY A 186 -26.58 -7.59 -9.32
C GLY A 186 -25.78 -8.86 -9.61
N VAL A 187 -24.83 -9.24 -8.74
CA VAL A 187 -24.02 -10.46 -8.92
C VAL A 187 -24.84 -11.70 -8.58
N ASP A 188 -25.10 -12.52 -9.58
CA ASP A 188 -25.73 -13.83 -9.37
C ASP A 188 -24.66 -14.92 -9.16
N VAL A 189 -24.35 -15.17 -7.91
CA VAL A 189 -23.35 -16.17 -7.50
C VAL A 189 -23.71 -17.60 -7.90
N THR A 190 -24.99 -17.90 -8.22
CA THR A 190 -25.40 -19.23 -8.67
C THR A 190 -24.88 -19.56 -10.06
N GLN A 191 -24.57 -18.53 -10.86
CA GLN A 191 -23.98 -18.65 -12.19
C GLN A 191 -22.44 -18.64 -12.16
N LEU A 192 -21.85 -18.54 -10.98
CA LEU A 192 -20.39 -18.53 -10.77
C LEU A 192 -19.95 -19.83 -10.06
N PRO A 193 -19.58 -20.90 -10.79
CA PRO A 193 -19.29 -22.21 -10.23
C PRO A 193 -18.24 -22.19 -9.10
N ASP A 194 -17.20 -21.38 -9.24
CA ASP A 194 -16.10 -21.28 -8.27
C ASP A 194 -16.51 -20.60 -6.96
N PHE A 195 -17.63 -19.86 -6.94
CA PHE A 195 -18.10 -19.10 -5.79
C PHE A 195 -19.34 -19.69 -5.14
N ARG A 196 -20.17 -20.41 -5.89
CA ARG A 196 -21.46 -20.93 -5.44
C ARG A 196 -21.38 -21.68 -4.10
N ALA A 197 -20.37 -22.52 -3.91
CA ALA A 197 -20.21 -23.33 -2.70
C ALA A 197 -20.10 -22.51 -1.41
N TYR A 198 -19.66 -21.25 -1.46
CA TYR A 198 -19.58 -20.38 -0.27
C TYR A 198 -20.96 -19.89 0.19
N PHE A 199 -21.91 -19.78 -0.74
CA PHE A 199 -23.24 -19.18 -0.51
C PHE A 199 -24.34 -20.21 -0.25
N GLU A 200 -24.05 -21.50 -0.32
CA GLU A 200 -25.00 -22.56 -0.01
C GLU A 200 -25.40 -22.56 1.48
N PRO A 201 -26.64 -22.92 1.82
CA PRO A 201 -27.06 -23.11 3.21
C PRO A 201 -26.12 -24.10 3.94
N ASN A 202 -25.68 -23.75 5.14
CA ASN A 202 -24.73 -24.53 5.94
C ASN A 202 -23.40 -24.90 5.26
N SER A 203 -22.93 -24.06 4.33
CA SER A 203 -21.72 -24.28 3.56
C SER A 203 -20.52 -24.67 4.42
N ILE A 204 -19.93 -25.82 4.11
CA ILE A 204 -18.66 -26.29 4.72
C ILE A 204 -17.52 -25.38 4.26
N THR A 205 -17.53 -24.95 2.99
CA THR A 205 -16.53 -24.06 2.40
C THR A 205 -16.49 -22.70 3.14
N ARG A 206 -17.66 -22.12 3.44
CA ARG A 206 -17.75 -20.89 4.24
C ARG A 206 -17.23 -21.09 5.67
N LYS A 207 -17.60 -22.17 6.34
CA LYS A 207 -17.10 -22.51 7.69
C LYS A 207 -15.57 -22.64 7.70
N GLN A 208 -15.02 -23.26 6.66
CA GLN A 208 -13.57 -23.39 6.51
C GLN A 208 -12.91 -22.02 6.30
N LEU A 209 -13.53 -21.12 5.54
CA LEU A 209 -13.06 -19.74 5.34
C LEU A 209 -13.00 -19.00 6.68
N PHE A 210 -14.04 -19.08 7.52
CA PHE A 210 -14.06 -18.51 8.87
C PHE A 210 -12.94 -19.06 9.74
N THR A 211 -12.76 -20.38 9.73
CA THR A 211 -11.71 -21.06 10.50
C THR A 211 -10.33 -20.62 10.07
N ASN A 212 -10.10 -20.51 8.77
CA ASN A 212 -8.81 -20.05 8.22
C ASN A 212 -8.54 -18.61 8.61
N PHE A 213 -9.54 -17.73 8.51
CA PHE A 213 -9.39 -16.33 8.89
C PHE A 213 -9.05 -16.20 10.39
N LYS A 214 -9.78 -16.91 11.28
CA LYS A 214 -9.49 -16.89 12.73
C LYS A 214 -8.05 -17.35 13.04
N ARG A 215 -7.57 -18.39 12.34
CA ARG A 215 -6.19 -18.86 12.47
C ARG A 215 -5.19 -17.79 12.07
N ASP A 216 -5.42 -17.12 10.93
CA ASP A 216 -4.52 -16.11 10.40
C ASP A 216 -4.55 -14.82 11.24
N LEU A 217 -5.71 -14.44 11.75
CA LEU A 217 -5.90 -13.35 12.69
C LEU A 217 -5.18 -13.62 14.03
N LYS A 218 -5.33 -14.82 14.58
CA LYS A 218 -4.61 -15.23 15.81
C LYS A 218 -3.09 -15.17 15.60
N PHE A 219 -2.61 -15.63 14.45
CA PHE A 219 -1.20 -15.52 14.10
C PHE A 219 -0.76 -14.06 14.08
N PHE A 220 -1.50 -13.18 13.41
CA PHE A 220 -1.23 -11.75 13.38
C PHE A 220 -1.12 -11.16 14.79
N ILE A 221 -2.14 -11.37 15.62
CA ILE A 221 -2.18 -10.84 17.01
C ILE A 221 -0.98 -11.31 17.83
N GLN A 222 -0.50 -12.53 17.64
CA GLN A 222 0.65 -13.11 18.35
C GLN A 222 2.01 -12.58 17.87
N HIS A 223 2.08 -11.96 16.67
CA HIS A 223 3.34 -11.54 16.05
C HIS A 223 3.47 -10.00 15.93
N VAL A 224 2.55 -9.26 16.53
CA VAL A 224 2.63 -7.80 16.60
C VAL A 224 2.65 -7.31 18.04
N THR A 225 3.29 -6.15 18.26
CA THR A 225 3.22 -5.41 19.52
C THR A 225 2.20 -4.29 19.36
N PHE A 226 1.15 -4.29 20.16
CA PHE A 226 0.16 -3.21 20.11
C PHE A 226 0.72 -1.93 20.74
N SER A 227 0.58 -0.83 19.99
CA SER A 227 1.11 0.48 20.41
C SER A 227 0.31 1.59 19.73
N THR A 228 0.05 2.66 20.45
CA THR A 228 -0.48 3.90 19.89
C THR A 228 0.60 4.64 19.12
N PHE A 229 0.21 5.56 18.23
CA PHE A 229 1.20 6.41 17.55
C PHE A 229 1.98 7.29 18.55
N GLU A 230 1.35 7.75 19.61
CA GLU A 230 2.02 8.51 20.68
C GLU A 230 3.20 7.73 21.27
N ASN A 231 2.99 6.46 21.63
CA ASN A 231 4.05 5.61 22.14
C ASN A 231 5.17 5.37 21.12
N VAL A 232 4.82 5.20 19.85
CA VAL A 232 5.80 5.06 18.77
C VAL A 232 6.60 6.36 18.63
N TYR A 233 5.92 7.51 18.61
CA TYR A 233 6.56 8.82 18.54
C TYR A 233 7.56 9.05 19.69
N GLN A 234 7.23 8.65 20.90
CA GLN A 234 8.12 8.79 22.06
C GLN A 234 9.37 7.90 21.97
N ASN A 235 9.25 6.70 21.42
CA ASN A 235 10.30 5.67 21.47
C ASN A 235 11.23 5.62 20.27
N PHE A 236 10.89 6.30 19.16
CA PHE A 236 11.70 6.30 17.95
C PHE A 236 12.06 7.73 17.54
N ASP A 237 13.32 7.95 17.17
CA ASP A 237 13.84 9.26 16.79
C ASP A 237 13.81 9.49 15.28
N ASN A 238 13.83 8.41 14.49
CA ASN A 238 13.77 8.43 13.05
C ASN A 238 12.49 7.72 12.59
N MET A 239 11.57 8.46 11.98
CA MET A 239 10.31 7.90 11.50
C MET A 239 10.20 8.08 9.98
N ILE A 240 9.96 6.99 9.26
CA ILE A 240 9.83 7.02 7.81
C ILE A 240 8.38 6.62 7.45
N PHE A 241 7.57 7.55 6.98
CA PHE A 241 6.25 7.28 6.44
C PHE A 241 6.39 6.75 5.02
N GLU A 242 5.98 5.52 4.79
CA GLU A 242 6.04 4.86 3.49
C GLU A 242 4.64 4.78 2.89
N ASN A 243 4.32 5.73 1.99
CA ASN A 243 3.01 5.79 1.36
C ASN A 243 2.80 4.67 0.34
N GLY A 244 1.59 4.15 0.27
CA GLY A 244 1.13 3.29 -0.82
C GLY A 244 0.59 4.13 -1.98
N GLN A 245 0.71 3.64 -3.20
CA GLN A 245 0.21 4.27 -4.44
C GLN A 245 0.94 5.59 -4.77
N GLY A 246 0.31 6.48 -5.50
CA GLY A 246 0.83 7.79 -5.87
C GLY A 246 -0.28 8.84 -5.94
N LEU A 247 0.08 10.13 -5.94
CA LEU A 247 -0.84 11.26 -5.88
C LEU A 247 -1.90 11.26 -7.00
N GLY A 248 -1.55 10.75 -8.19
CA GLY A 248 -2.49 10.63 -9.31
C GLY A 248 -3.60 9.58 -9.11
N LEU A 249 -3.52 8.80 -8.02
CA LEU A 249 -4.50 7.79 -7.62
C LEU A 249 -5.15 8.09 -6.26
N ASP A 250 -4.94 9.28 -5.70
CA ASP A 250 -5.54 9.67 -4.41
C ASP A 250 -7.06 9.56 -4.45
N LYS A 251 -7.67 9.18 -3.32
CA LYS A 251 -9.13 9.04 -3.19
C LYS A 251 -9.90 10.32 -3.56
N ASP A 252 -9.26 11.48 -3.40
CA ASP A 252 -9.86 12.79 -3.65
C ASP A 252 -9.60 13.30 -5.09
N VAL A 253 -8.95 12.49 -5.94
CA VAL A 253 -8.84 12.78 -7.38
C VAL A 253 -10.22 12.64 -8.03
N ASN A 254 -10.66 13.68 -8.71
CA ASN A 254 -11.99 13.74 -9.33
C ASN A 254 -12.05 12.88 -10.62
N ASN A 255 -11.93 11.57 -10.47
CA ASN A 255 -12.15 10.60 -11.54
C ASN A 255 -12.55 9.24 -10.97
N ASN A 256 -13.05 8.35 -11.81
CA ASN A 256 -13.50 7.00 -11.43
C ASN A 256 -12.36 5.98 -11.25
N TRP A 257 -11.10 6.43 -11.32
CA TRP A 257 -9.91 5.57 -11.37
C TRP A 257 -8.97 5.78 -10.17
N HIS A 258 -9.51 6.25 -9.05
CA HIS A 258 -8.78 6.51 -7.82
C HIS A 258 -8.62 5.25 -6.96
N THR A 259 -7.68 5.28 -6.03
CA THR A 259 -7.60 4.30 -4.93
C THR A 259 -8.53 4.74 -3.78
N THR A 260 -8.76 3.84 -2.85
CA THR A 260 -9.69 4.04 -1.73
C THR A 260 -9.09 4.78 -0.54
N SER A 261 -7.85 5.27 -0.65
CA SER A 261 -7.14 5.91 0.47
C SER A 261 -6.39 7.18 0.04
N SER A 262 -6.15 8.06 1.00
CA SER A 262 -5.22 9.18 0.81
C SER A 262 -3.81 8.68 0.56
N THR A 263 -3.21 9.14 -0.54
CA THR A 263 -1.87 8.72 -0.98
C THR A 263 -0.79 9.78 -0.75
N GLY A 264 -1.17 10.95 -0.26
CA GLY A 264 -0.31 12.09 0.00
C GLY A 264 -0.10 12.37 1.49
N LEU A 265 0.02 13.65 1.82
CA LEU A 265 0.34 14.18 3.16
C LEU A 265 -0.81 14.10 4.17
N THR A 266 -2.05 13.87 3.76
CA THR A 266 -3.23 13.97 4.66
C THR A 266 -3.04 13.19 5.96
N ASN A 267 -2.68 11.90 5.89
CA ASN A 267 -2.52 11.10 7.10
C ASN A 267 -1.24 11.47 7.88
N PRO A 268 -0.04 11.61 7.28
CA PRO A 268 1.14 12.05 7.99
C PRO A 268 0.95 13.40 8.69
N ALA A 269 0.37 14.40 8.00
CA ALA A 269 0.11 15.71 8.57
C ALA A 269 -0.84 15.64 9.79
N ASN A 270 -1.91 14.85 9.69
CA ASN A 270 -2.84 14.64 10.80
C ASN A 270 -2.17 13.96 11.99
N MET A 271 -1.32 12.95 11.76
CA MET A 271 -0.59 12.23 12.80
C MET A 271 0.46 13.12 13.52
N LEU A 272 0.96 14.14 12.85
CA LEU A 272 1.97 15.07 13.35
C LEU A 272 1.39 16.42 13.83
N ASN A 273 0.09 16.63 13.71
CA ASN A 273 -0.56 17.93 13.89
C ASN A 273 -0.35 18.54 15.30
N ASP A 274 -0.26 17.72 16.33
CA ASP A 274 -0.05 18.14 17.74
C ASP A 274 1.43 18.06 18.18
N LYS A 275 2.35 17.75 17.29
CA LYS A 275 3.79 17.59 17.56
C LYS A 275 4.55 18.86 17.17
N THR A 276 5.58 19.19 17.95
CA THR A 276 6.38 20.41 17.74
C THR A 276 7.89 20.17 17.71
N ASP A 277 8.35 18.97 18.08
CA ASP A 277 9.76 18.63 18.26
C ASP A 277 10.33 17.76 17.13
N PHE A 278 9.93 18.04 15.87
CA PHE A 278 10.39 17.28 14.71
C PHE A 278 10.83 18.17 13.53
N ASN A 279 11.59 17.59 12.62
CA ASN A 279 11.79 18.06 11.27
C ASN A 279 11.32 16.98 10.31
N ALA A 280 10.47 17.33 9.36
CA ALA A 280 9.93 16.40 8.37
C ALA A 280 10.40 16.77 6.96
N GLU A 281 11.08 15.84 6.30
CA GLU A 281 11.41 15.93 4.88
C GLU A 281 10.35 15.15 4.09
N VAL A 282 9.58 15.84 3.25
CA VAL A 282 8.62 15.27 2.33
C VAL A 282 9.32 15.01 1.01
N CYS A 283 9.63 13.76 0.76
CA CYS A 283 10.30 13.29 -0.44
C CYS A 283 9.28 12.79 -1.46
N TYR A 284 8.99 13.61 -2.48
CA TYR A 284 8.18 13.17 -3.61
C TYR A 284 9.06 12.36 -4.57
N VAL A 285 8.58 11.18 -4.95
CA VAL A 285 9.34 10.23 -5.75
C VAL A 285 8.68 10.07 -7.12
N THR A 286 9.46 10.16 -8.19
CA THR A 286 9.03 9.86 -9.55
C THR A 286 10.08 9.01 -10.26
N ARG A 287 9.71 8.36 -11.38
CA ARG A 287 10.69 7.89 -12.36
C ARG A 287 11.07 9.07 -13.28
N SER A 288 12.08 8.90 -14.08
CA SER A 288 12.40 9.81 -15.21
C SER A 288 11.34 9.77 -16.32
N TYR A 289 10.37 8.87 -16.24
CA TYR A 289 9.20 8.71 -17.11
C TYR A 289 7.98 8.28 -16.30
N MET A 290 6.76 8.37 -16.85
CA MET A 290 5.56 7.90 -16.16
C MET A 290 5.31 6.41 -16.38
N THR A 291 4.71 5.79 -15.34
CA THR A 291 4.15 4.45 -15.42
C THR A 291 2.78 4.41 -14.77
N ARG A 292 1.89 3.53 -15.27
CA ARG A 292 0.60 3.26 -14.68
C ARG A 292 0.20 1.80 -14.86
N HIS A 293 -0.26 1.18 -13.78
CA HIS A 293 -0.98 -0.08 -13.84
C HIS A 293 -2.47 0.14 -14.02
N GLY A 294 -3.13 -0.85 -14.66
CA GLY A 294 -4.57 -0.88 -14.81
C GLY A 294 -5.11 0.16 -15.77
N ILE A 295 -6.44 0.25 -15.78
CA ILE A 295 -7.21 1.17 -16.61
C ILE A 295 -7.19 2.60 -16.04
N GLY A 296 -7.64 3.54 -16.84
CA GLY A 296 -7.71 4.95 -16.50
C GLY A 296 -6.78 5.81 -17.37
N PRO A 297 -7.01 7.14 -17.36
CA PRO A 297 -6.26 8.05 -18.22
C PRO A 297 -4.80 8.15 -17.80
N MET A 298 -3.93 8.21 -18.79
CA MET A 298 -2.53 8.60 -18.65
C MET A 298 -2.18 9.43 -19.86
N ASP A 299 -1.97 10.73 -19.62
CA ASP A 299 -1.58 11.64 -20.68
C ASP A 299 -0.15 11.31 -21.15
N ASN A 300 0.19 11.68 -22.36
CA ASN A 300 1.48 11.37 -22.98
C ASN A 300 1.85 9.87 -22.98
N GLU A 301 0.83 8.98 -23.00
CA GLU A 301 1.06 7.54 -23.10
C GLU A 301 1.75 7.16 -24.40
N VAL A 302 2.79 6.34 -24.28
CA VAL A 302 3.60 5.89 -25.41
C VAL A 302 3.92 4.40 -25.28
N GLN A 303 4.35 3.80 -26.38
CA GLN A 303 4.87 2.44 -26.33
C GLN A 303 6.18 2.40 -25.51
N LYS A 304 6.38 1.32 -24.75
CA LYS A 304 7.60 1.09 -23.95
C LYS A 304 8.90 1.42 -24.72
N LYS A 305 8.98 1.02 -26.00
CA LYS A 305 10.15 1.25 -26.87
C LYS A 305 10.47 2.72 -27.12
N SER A 306 9.50 3.63 -26.95
CA SER A 306 9.71 5.07 -27.09
C SER A 306 10.42 5.67 -25.87
N ILE A 307 10.33 5.02 -24.71
CA ILE A 307 11.11 5.34 -23.52
C ILE A 307 12.47 4.64 -23.62
N ASN A 308 12.45 3.30 -23.62
CA ASN A 308 13.65 2.49 -23.78
C ASN A 308 13.23 1.05 -24.19
N ALA A 309 13.68 0.59 -25.35
CA ALA A 309 13.34 -0.73 -25.86
C ALA A 309 13.91 -1.87 -24.99
N GLU A 310 15.05 -1.61 -24.35
CA GLU A 310 15.83 -2.58 -23.58
C GLU A 310 15.41 -2.69 -22.11
N MET A 311 14.57 -1.74 -21.60
CA MET A 311 14.18 -1.79 -20.20
C MET A 311 13.32 -3.02 -19.91
N TYR A 312 13.56 -3.61 -18.73
CA TYR A 312 12.82 -4.77 -18.25
C TYR A 312 12.43 -4.58 -16.80
N ASP A 313 11.14 -4.36 -16.56
CA ASP A 313 10.62 -4.28 -15.19
C ASP A 313 10.35 -5.70 -14.66
N LYS A 314 11.20 -6.15 -13.74
CA LYS A 314 11.11 -7.49 -13.14
C LYS A 314 9.97 -7.64 -12.13
N THR A 315 9.42 -6.54 -11.64
CA THR A 315 8.38 -6.53 -10.62
C THR A 315 7.00 -6.50 -11.23
N ASN A 316 6.81 -5.60 -12.19
CA ASN A 316 5.51 -5.26 -12.74
C ASN A 316 5.20 -6.16 -13.96
N VAL A 317 5.21 -7.47 -13.71
CA VAL A 317 4.80 -8.45 -14.73
C VAL A 317 3.28 -8.40 -14.93
N PRO A 318 2.79 -8.62 -16.15
CA PRO A 318 1.35 -8.68 -16.41
C PRO A 318 0.64 -9.68 -15.50
N ASN A 319 -0.50 -9.28 -14.95
CA ASN A 319 -1.33 -10.13 -14.11
C ASN A 319 -2.82 -9.97 -14.45
N GLU A 320 -3.63 -10.93 -13.97
CA GLU A 320 -5.07 -10.99 -14.28
C GLU A 320 -5.90 -9.86 -13.65
N PHE A 321 -5.38 -9.16 -12.63
CA PHE A 321 -6.11 -8.11 -11.91
C PHE A 321 -5.79 -6.71 -12.43
N GLN A 322 -4.53 -6.44 -12.78
CA GLN A 322 -4.07 -5.11 -13.15
C GLN A 322 -3.60 -4.99 -14.61
N GLY A 323 -3.54 -6.10 -15.35
CA GLY A 323 -3.03 -6.13 -16.71
C GLY A 323 -1.52 -5.85 -16.79
N SER A 324 -1.11 -5.09 -17.80
CA SER A 324 0.30 -4.75 -18.05
C SER A 324 0.63 -3.33 -17.61
N LEU A 325 1.88 -3.10 -17.25
CA LEU A 325 2.39 -1.75 -16.99
C LEU A 325 2.38 -0.93 -18.28
N ARG A 326 1.84 0.27 -18.20
CA ARG A 326 1.76 1.27 -19.26
C ARG A 326 2.82 2.33 -19.05
N TYR A 327 3.26 3.02 -20.09
CA TYR A 327 4.38 3.95 -20.08
C TYR A 327 3.99 5.28 -20.72
N GLY A 328 4.56 6.38 -20.22
CA GLY A 328 4.35 7.72 -20.76
C GLY A 328 5.53 8.63 -20.51
N TYR A 329 5.66 9.70 -21.29
CA TYR A 329 6.61 10.76 -20.98
C TYR A 329 6.17 11.50 -19.71
N LEU A 330 7.14 11.88 -18.90
CA LEU A 330 6.87 12.67 -17.70
C LEU A 330 6.26 14.02 -18.09
N GLU A 331 5.15 14.36 -17.47
CA GLU A 331 4.46 15.61 -17.69
C GLU A 331 4.69 16.53 -16.49
N ASP A 332 5.74 17.34 -16.60
CA ASP A 332 6.26 18.17 -15.49
C ASP A 332 5.20 19.07 -14.88
N ASN A 333 4.33 19.68 -15.70
CA ASN A 333 3.29 20.57 -15.20
C ASN A 333 2.24 19.83 -14.34
N MET A 334 1.77 18.66 -14.79
CA MET A 334 0.77 17.86 -14.04
C MET A 334 1.38 17.25 -12.78
N GLN A 335 2.61 16.78 -12.86
CA GLN A 335 3.33 16.29 -11.68
C GLN A 335 3.50 17.42 -10.65
N LYS A 336 3.93 18.60 -11.09
CA LYS A 336 4.11 19.78 -10.24
C LYS A 336 2.77 20.20 -9.60
N GLU A 337 1.69 20.20 -10.35
CA GLU A 337 0.34 20.52 -9.85
C GLU A 337 -0.09 19.54 -8.76
N ARG A 338 0.11 18.23 -8.93
CA ARG A 338 -0.18 17.20 -7.91
C ARG A 338 0.63 17.44 -6.64
N ILE A 339 1.94 17.65 -6.79
CA ILE A 339 2.84 17.92 -5.67
C ILE A 339 2.47 19.23 -4.96
N ASP A 340 2.20 20.30 -5.69
CA ASP A 340 1.86 21.59 -5.10
C ASP A 340 0.48 21.55 -4.41
N THR A 341 -0.45 20.74 -4.91
CA THR A 341 -1.77 20.53 -4.29
C THR A 341 -1.62 19.78 -2.97
N ASP A 342 -0.85 18.71 -2.93
CA ASP A 342 -0.59 17.95 -1.71
C ASP A 342 0.21 18.79 -0.69
N TRP A 343 1.19 19.54 -1.15
CA TRP A 343 2.02 20.42 -0.32
C TRP A 343 1.23 21.54 0.39
N LYS A 344 0.08 21.95 -0.14
CA LYS A 344 -0.79 22.96 0.51
C LYS A 344 -1.20 22.60 1.93
N LEU A 345 -1.24 21.30 2.26
CA LEU A 345 -1.59 20.81 3.58
C LEU A 345 -0.59 21.25 4.68
N VAL A 346 0.65 21.51 4.31
CA VAL A 346 1.73 21.85 5.26
C VAL A 346 2.45 23.15 4.90
N VAL A 347 1.96 23.88 3.90
CA VAL A 347 2.57 25.16 3.48
C VAL A 347 2.61 26.17 4.64
N GLY A 348 3.77 26.80 4.83
CA GLY A 348 3.98 27.74 5.94
C GLY A 348 4.35 27.10 7.28
N ASN A 349 4.32 25.77 7.41
CA ASN A 349 4.84 25.09 8.59
C ASN A 349 6.36 24.88 8.45
N PRO A 350 7.21 25.55 9.28
CA PRO A 350 8.66 25.51 9.14
C PRO A 350 9.27 24.13 9.47
N GLN A 351 8.51 23.22 10.05
CA GLN A 351 8.96 21.86 10.35
C GLN A 351 9.00 20.97 9.10
N PHE A 352 8.34 21.36 8.02
CA PHE A 352 8.29 20.58 6.79
C PHE A 352 9.18 21.18 5.70
N THR A 353 9.97 20.33 5.05
CA THR A 353 10.78 20.65 3.87
C THR A 353 10.38 19.75 2.71
N LYS A 354 10.42 20.28 1.49
CA LYS A 354 10.03 19.55 0.27
C LYS A 354 11.26 19.15 -0.51
N THR A 355 11.36 17.89 -0.91
CA THR A 355 12.41 17.35 -1.77
C THR A 355 11.84 16.51 -2.89
N LEU A 356 12.61 16.32 -3.96
CA LEU A 356 12.27 15.49 -5.11
C LEU A 356 13.32 14.40 -5.28
N ALA A 357 12.85 13.18 -5.52
CA ALA A 357 13.67 12.04 -5.89
C ALA A 357 13.28 11.52 -7.27
N ILE A 358 14.24 11.36 -8.16
CA ILE A 358 14.04 10.79 -9.49
C ILE A 358 14.78 9.47 -9.59
N THR A 359 14.03 8.43 -9.89
CA THR A 359 14.54 7.08 -10.08
C THR A 359 14.57 6.69 -11.56
N HIS A 360 15.21 5.57 -11.90
CA HIS A 360 15.30 5.05 -13.26
C HIS A 360 16.01 6.03 -14.24
N CYS A 361 16.89 6.90 -13.74
CA CYS A 361 17.63 7.86 -14.55
C CYS A 361 18.56 7.20 -15.60
N ASN A 362 18.89 5.93 -15.42
CA ASN A 362 19.63 5.12 -16.40
C ASN A 362 18.76 4.60 -17.56
N GLU A 363 17.44 4.57 -17.39
CA GLU A 363 16.51 4.05 -18.39
C GLU A 363 16.04 5.14 -19.35
N PHE A 364 15.85 6.37 -18.85
CA PHE A 364 15.49 7.53 -19.65
C PHE A 364 16.23 8.77 -19.12
N PRO A 365 17.15 9.38 -19.91
CA PRO A 365 18.06 10.41 -19.43
C PRO A 365 17.47 11.82 -19.39
N GLU A 366 16.26 12.04 -19.90
CA GLU A 366 15.59 13.34 -19.88
C GLU A 366 14.85 13.51 -18.54
N TYR A 367 15.48 14.11 -17.55
CA TYR A 367 14.93 14.34 -16.22
C TYR A 367 15.49 15.65 -15.60
N ASP A 368 14.80 16.16 -14.59
CA ASP A 368 15.25 17.33 -13.82
C ASP A 368 16.48 16.97 -12.97
N ASN A 369 17.63 17.45 -13.38
CA ASN A 369 18.90 17.21 -12.69
C ASN A 369 19.09 18.09 -11.44
N THR A 370 18.11 18.91 -11.06
CA THR A 370 18.10 19.69 -9.80
C THR A 370 17.40 18.97 -8.65
N ALA A 371 16.89 17.76 -8.88
CA ALA A 371 16.28 16.93 -7.84
C ALA A 371 17.32 16.57 -6.76
N GLN A 372 16.91 16.58 -5.50
CA GLN A 372 17.81 16.30 -4.36
C GLN A 372 18.32 14.87 -4.33
N TYR A 373 17.57 13.93 -4.92
CA TYR A 373 17.96 12.52 -4.98
C TYR A 373 17.82 11.97 -6.39
N LEU A 374 18.86 11.30 -6.86
CA LEU A 374 18.88 10.61 -8.16
C LEU A 374 19.22 9.13 -7.98
N SER A 375 18.56 8.28 -8.76
CA SER A 375 18.90 6.87 -8.81
C SER A 375 19.09 6.37 -10.24
N PHE A 376 20.24 5.75 -10.49
CA PHE A 376 20.66 5.17 -11.76
C PHE A 376 20.65 3.65 -11.74
N ASN A 377 20.22 3.05 -10.65
CA ASN A 377 20.10 1.59 -10.48
C ASN A 377 19.11 1.29 -9.33
N PRO A 378 18.57 0.07 -9.24
CA PRO A 378 17.50 -0.24 -8.29
C PRO A 378 17.95 -0.41 -6.83
N TYR A 379 19.21 -0.24 -6.49
CA TYR A 379 19.74 -0.50 -5.13
C TYR A 379 20.56 0.64 -4.53
N SER A 380 20.73 1.76 -5.24
CA SER A 380 21.43 2.93 -4.71
C SER A 380 20.77 4.25 -5.09
N VAL A 381 20.96 5.23 -4.21
CA VAL A 381 20.49 6.61 -4.37
C VAL A 381 21.70 7.53 -4.17
N MET A 382 21.82 8.54 -5.02
CA MET A 382 22.78 9.62 -4.92
C MET A 382 22.05 10.86 -4.40
N LYS A 383 22.51 11.43 -3.30
CA LYS A 383 22.06 12.73 -2.80
C LYS A 383 22.92 13.80 -3.45
N GLN A 384 22.29 14.82 -4.00
CA GLN A 384 22.96 15.99 -4.61
C GLN A 384 23.25 17.10 -3.58
#